data_4b778762a45ad5a95d4bb3ad0f5afbc9
#
_entry.id   4b778762a45ad5a95d4bb3ad0f5afbc9
#
_cell.length_a   1.000
_cell.length_b   1.000
_cell.length_c   1.000
_cell.angle_alpha   90.00
_cell.angle_beta   90.00
_cell.angle_gamma   90.00
#
_symmetry.space_group_name_H-M   'P 1'
#
loop_
_entity.id
_entity.type
_entity.pdbx_description
1 polymer ?
#
loop_
_entity_poly.entity_id
_entity_poly.type
_entity_poly.pdbx_seq_one_letter_code
_entity_poly.pdbx_strand_id
1 'polypeptide(L)'
;MTKFPTRFSAAAGTPPLVSLRGIAKYFPGVIANQDVDLDILPGEIHALLGENGAGKSTLMNILTGIYRPDGGEIIIDGYAKEFSTPVQAIAAGIGMVHQHFKLVQAFTVAENIHLGWSETPRLASAQVLEARTAALAQRFNLQTKPGARVSDLSTGEQQRVEILRVLARKAKVLILDEPTAVLTPAEARELFKALREFVARGNAVIFISHKLDEVLEISDRISILRGGRKIATENTSDCNPRMLAKLMVGRDIVLADMRQRPPG
;
A
#
# COMPACT_ATOMS: atom_id res chain seq x y z
N MET A 1 -17.06 9.86 15.30
CA MET A 1 -16.59 9.53 13.93
C MET A 1 -16.12 10.82 13.29
N THR A 2 -14.82 11.08 13.32
CA THR A 2 -14.24 12.27 12.68
C THR A 2 -14.05 11.94 11.21
N LYS A 3 -14.95 12.44 10.36
CA LYS A 3 -14.80 12.32 8.91
C LYS A 3 -13.53 13.07 8.48
N PHE A 4 -12.58 12.37 7.85
CA PHE A 4 -11.46 13.04 7.20
C PHE A 4 -12.01 13.99 6.13
N PRO A 5 -11.46 15.23 6.04
CA PRO A 5 -11.94 16.19 5.07
C PRO A 5 -11.59 15.76 3.65
N THR A 6 -12.52 15.98 2.76
CA THR A 6 -12.46 15.89 1.28
C THR A 6 -12.05 14.53 0.70
N ARG A 7 -13.07 13.74 0.32
CA ARG A 7 -12.90 12.66 -0.65
C ARG A 7 -12.45 13.28 -1.97
N PHE A 8 -11.39 12.71 -2.54
CA PHE A 8 -10.88 13.04 -3.85
C PHE A 8 -11.96 12.80 -4.92
N SER A 9 -12.19 13.77 -5.78
CA SER A 9 -12.87 13.58 -7.05
C SER A 9 -11.83 13.76 -8.14
N ALA A 10 -11.37 12.66 -8.75
CA ALA A 10 -10.53 12.77 -9.93
C ALA A 10 -11.29 13.55 -10.99
N ALA A 11 -10.71 14.63 -11.48
CA ALA A 11 -11.24 15.30 -12.67
C ALA A 11 -11.27 14.27 -13.81
N ALA A 12 -12.39 14.19 -14.52
CA ALA A 12 -12.51 13.32 -15.68
C ALA A 12 -11.36 13.65 -16.66
N GLY A 13 -10.50 12.64 -16.94
CA GLY A 13 -9.35 12.82 -17.83
C GLY A 13 -7.98 12.95 -17.14
N THR A 14 -7.88 12.88 -15.80
CA THR A 14 -6.56 12.86 -15.13
C THR A 14 -5.80 11.57 -15.51
N PRO A 15 -4.60 11.65 -16.11
CA PRO A 15 -3.85 10.47 -16.46
C PRO A 15 -3.40 9.72 -15.19
N PRO A 16 -3.47 8.38 -15.17
CA PRO A 16 -3.03 7.59 -14.03
C PRO A 16 -1.51 7.65 -13.85
N LEU A 17 -1.06 7.59 -12.59
CA LEU A 17 0.37 7.41 -12.25
C LEU A 17 0.85 6.01 -12.66
N VAL A 18 -0.03 5.01 -12.48
CA VAL A 18 0.24 3.62 -12.85
C VAL A 18 -0.97 3.06 -13.58
N SER A 19 -0.73 2.42 -14.73
CA SER A 19 -1.72 1.59 -15.40
C SER A 19 -1.16 0.20 -15.63
N LEU A 20 -1.90 -0.78 -15.22
CA LEU A 20 -1.68 -2.19 -15.57
C LEU A 20 -2.68 -2.53 -16.67
N ARG A 21 -2.23 -3.18 -17.76
CA ARG A 21 -3.07 -3.54 -18.90
C ARG A 21 -2.87 -5.01 -19.25
N GLY A 22 -3.94 -5.79 -19.17
CA GLY A 22 -3.96 -7.20 -19.55
C GLY A 22 -2.97 -8.05 -18.75
N ILE A 23 -2.63 -7.70 -17.52
CA ILE A 23 -1.60 -8.39 -16.75
C ILE A 23 -1.99 -9.84 -16.50
N ALA A 24 -1.09 -10.74 -16.94
CA ALA A 24 -1.22 -12.18 -16.74
C ALA A 24 0.01 -12.73 -16.01
N LYS A 25 -0.24 -13.70 -15.11
CA LYS A 25 0.82 -14.46 -14.43
C LYS A 25 0.38 -15.87 -14.14
N TYR A 26 1.21 -16.80 -14.60
CA TYR A 26 0.98 -18.24 -14.46
C TYR A 26 2.09 -18.86 -13.62
N PHE A 27 1.72 -19.76 -12.73
CA PHE A 27 2.64 -20.66 -12.04
C PHE A 27 2.22 -22.10 -12.33
N PRO A 28 3.09 -23.10 -12.15
CA PRO A 28 2.73 -24.50 -12.36
C PRO A 28 1.45 -24.87 -11.59
N GLY A 29 0.39 -25.19 -12.34
CA GLY A 29 -0.93 -25.54 -11.78
C GLY A 29 -1.78 -24.38 -11.25
N VAL A 30 -1.35 -23.12 -11.34
CA VAL A 30 -2.08 -21.96 -10.79
C VAL A 30 -2.07 -20.78 -11.77
N ILE A 31 -3.25 -20.27 -12.08
CA ILE A 31 -3.42 -18.99 -12.76
C ILE A 31 -3.53 -17.92 -11.67
N ALA A 32 -2.43 -17.18 -11.41
CA ALA A 32 -2.39 -16.21 -10.33
C ALA A 32 -3.00 -14.86 -10.74
N ASN A 33 -2.78 -14.42 -11.98
CA ASN A 33 -3.45 -13.26 -12.58
C ASN A 33 -3.79 -13.57 -14.04
N GLN A 34 -4.94 -13.11 -14.50
CA GLN A 34 -5.40 -13.28 -15.87
C GLN A 34 -6.16 -12.05 -16.33
N ASP A 35 -5.58 -11.37 -17.31
CA ASP A 35 -6.17 -10.20 -17.97
C ASP A 35 -6.60 -9.10 -16.97
N VAL A 36 -5.66 -8.69 -16.11
CA VAL A 36 -5.94 -7.70 -15.05
C VAL A 36 -5.58 -6.31 -15.51
N ASP A 37 -6.59 -5.44 -15.59
CA ASP A 37 -6.44 -4.00 -15.80
C ASP A 37 -6.62 -3.25 -14.48
N LEU A 38 -5.72 -2.32 -14.15
CA LEU A 38 -5.81 -1.51 -12.94
C LEU A 38 -5.20 -0.14 -13.19
N ASP A 39 -5.94 0.92 -12.88
CA ASP A 39 -5.48 2.30 -12.92
C ASP A 39 -5.38 2.88 -11.51
N ILE A 40 -4.23 3.48 -11.21
CA ILE A 40 -3.96 4.21 -9.98
C ILE A 40 -3.78 5.69 -10.31
N LEU A 41 -4.67 6.53 -9.78
CA LEU A 41 -4.72 7.96 -10.08
C LEU A 41 -3.87 8.76 -9.09
N PRO A 42 -3.32 9.92 -9.50
CA PRO A 42 -2.66 10.82 -8.58
C PRO A 42 -3.67 11.35 -7.54
N GLY A 43 -3.25 11.44 -6.29
CA GLY A 43 -4.09 11.98 -5.21
C GLY A 43 -5.05 10.97 -4.58
N GLU A 44 -5.09 9.71 -5.02
CA GLU A 44 -6.01 8.72 -4.48
C GLU A 44 -5.37 7.72 -3.52
N ILE A 45 -6.19 7.21 -2.62
CA ILE A 45 -5.94 5.95 -1.90
C ILE A 45 -6.84 4.89 -2.55
N HIS A 46 -6.23 4.01 -3.32
CA HIS A 46 -6.90 2.93 -4.05
C HIS A 46 -6.83 1.63 -3.25
N ALA A 47 -7.96 1.11 -2.79
CA ALA A 47 -7.99 -0.16 -2.10
C ALA A 47 -8.01 -1.34 -3.08
N LEU A 48 -7.25 -2.38 -2.76
CA LEU A 48 -7.25 -3.64 -3.51
C LEU A 48 -7.77 -4.76 -2.61
N LEU A 49 -8.98 -5.22 -2.87
CA LEU A 49 -9.69 -6.25 -2.12
C LEU A 49 -9.69 -7.60 -2.84
N GLY A 50 -9.91 -8.66 -2.09
CA GLY A 50 -10.07 -10.02 -2.57
C GLY A 50 -9.72 -11.03 -1.49
N GLU A 51 -10.20 -12.26 -1.62
CA GLU A 51 -9.87 -13.35 -0.71
C GLU A 51 -8.38 -13.73 -0.76
N ASN A 52 -7.93 -14.55 0.18
CA ASN A 52 -6.59 -15.13 0.11
C ASN A 52 -6.48 -15.99 -1.16
N GLY A 53 -5.39 -15.83 -1.90
CA GLY A 53 -5.22 -16.48 -3.21
C GLY A 53 -5.89 -15.78 -4.39
N ALA A 54 -6.56 -14.64 -4.21
CA ALA A 54 -7.20 -13.89 -5.31
C ALA A 54 -6.22 -13.26 -6.32
N GLY A 55 -4.91 -13.32 -6.08
CA GLY A 55 -3.88 -12.76 -6.97
C GLY A 55 -3.32 -11.39 -6.57
N LYS A 56 -3.77 -10.79 -5.46
CA LYS A 56 -3.35 -9.45 -5.01
C LYS A 56 -1.83 -9.33 -4.84
N SER A 57 -1.23 -10.19 -4.03
CA SER A 57 0.21 -10.15 -3.76
C SER A 57 1.03 -10.44 -5.01
N THR A 58 0.55 -11.32 -5.90
CA THR A 58 1.20 -11.58 -7.20
C THR A 58 1.18 -10.33 -8.07
N LEU A 59 0.04 -9.64 -8.18
CA LEU A 59 -0.09 -8.40 -8.94
C LEU A 59 0.84 -7.31 -8.40
N MET A 60 0.94 -7.16 -7.07
CA MET A 60 1.87 -6.21 -6.46
C MET A 60 3.33 -6.60 -6.64
N ASN A 61 3.64 -7.90 -6.58
CA ASN A 61 5.01 -8.39 -6.87
C ASN A 61 5.42 -8.15 -8.33
N ILE A 62 4.48 -8.15 -9.27
CA ILE A 62 4.73 -7.73 -10.66
C ILE A 62 5.01 -6.23 -10.70
N LEU A 63 4.17 -5.40 -10.08
CA LEU A 63 4.34 -3.95 -10.07
C LEU A 63 5.66 -3.52 -9.39
N THR A 64 6.12 -4.28 -8.38
CA THR A 64 7.38 -4.02 -7.67
C THR A 64 8.61 -4.68 -8.31
N GLY A 65 8.46 -5.36 -9.46
CA GLY A 65 9.56 -5.98 -10.19
C GLY A 65 10.16 -7.23 -9.55
N ILE A 66 9.44 -7.86 -8.60
CA ILE A 66 9.79 -9.17 -8.02
C ILE A 66 9.44 -10.29 -9.02
N TYR A 67 8.30 -10.18 -9.69
CA TYR A 67 7.91 -11.09 -10.76
C TYR A 67 7.81 -10.35 -12.10
N ARG A 68 8.20 -11.02 -13.18
CA ARG A 68 7.85 -10.57 -14.52
C ARG A 68 6.46 -11.07 -14.87
N PRO A 69 5.60 -10.25 -15.49
CA PRO A 69 4.34 -10.72 -16.04
C PRO A 69 4.61 -11.68 -17.20
N ASP A 70 3.71 -12.62 -17.43
CA ASP A 70 3.74 -13.51 -18.59
C ASP A 70 2.96 -12.92 -19.77
N GLY A 71 2.17 -11.87 -19.53
CA GLY A 71 1.44 -11.09 -20.53
C GLY A 71 1.00 -9.75 -19.97
N GLY A 72 0.65 -8.83 -20.86
CA GLY A 72 0.26 -7.49 -20.52
C GLY A 72 1.43 -6.52 -20.35
N GLU A 73 1.13 -5.29 -19.95
CA GLU A 73 2.13 -4.23 -19.80
C GLU A 73 1.88 -3.37 -18.55
N ILE A 74 2.97 -2.81 -18.01
CA ILE A 74 2.96 -1.83 -16.93
C ILE A 74 3.26 -0.47 -17.54
N ILE A 75 2.41 0.52 -17.29
CA ILE A 75 2.59 1.90 -17.76
C ILE A 75 2.75 2.79 -16.54
N ILE A 76 3.81 3.61 -16.47
CA ILE A 76 4.06 4.57 -15.40
C ILE A 76 4.28 5.95 -16.00
N ASP A 77 3.55 6.94 -15.50
CA ASP A 77 3.57 8.31 -16.03
C ASP A 77 3.34 8.33 -17.56
N GLY A 78 2.50 7.43 -18.11
CA GLY A 78 2.21 7.33 -19.54
C GLY A 78 3.23 6.55 -20.39
N TYR A 79 4.28 6.00 -19.79
CA TYR A 79 5.32 5.24 -20.51
C TYR A 79 5.31 3.77 -20.11
N ALA A 80 5.34 2.88 -21.09
CA ALA A 80 5.49 1.45 -20.84
C ALA A 80 6.84 1.18 -20.14
N LYS A 81 6.80 0.36 -19.09
CA LYS A 81 7.95 -0.02 -18.26
C LYS A 81 8.01 -1.54 -18.13
N GLU A 82 9.20 -2.05 -18.19
CA GLU A 82 9.48 -3.45 -17.88
C GLU A 82 10.46 -3.51 -16.70
N PHE A 83 10.07 -4.20 -15.63
CA PHE A 83 10.91 -4.35 -14.46
C PHE A 83 11.51 -5.76 -14.40
N SER A 84 12.82 -5.81 -14.33
CA SER A 84 13.58 -7.06 -14.12
C SER A 84 14.05 -7.21 -12.68
N THR A 85 14.03 -6.12 -11.91
CA THR A 85 14.47 -6.06 -10.52
C THR A 85 13.66 -5.04 -9.73
N PRO A 86 13.51 -5.23 -8.40
CA PRO A 86 12.86 -4.24 -7.53
C PRO A 86 13.54 -2.86 -7.54
N VAL A 87 14.84 -2.81 -7.79
CA VAL A 87 15.58 -1.53 -7.86
C VAL A 87 15.04 -0.64 -8.98
N GLN A 88 14.66 -1.23 -10.12
CA GLN A 88 14.06 -0.50 -11.24
C GLN A 88 12.68 0.05 -10.91
N ALA A 89 11.85 -0.71 -10.20
CA ALA A 89 10.54 -0.26 -9.73
C ALA A 89 10.67 0.89 -8.72
N ILE A 90 11.62 0.79 -7.77
CA ILE A 90 11.94 1.87 -6.82
C ILE A 90 12.39 3.13 -7.57
N ALA A 91 13.26 3.00 -8.56
CA ALA A 91 13.72 4.12 -9.39
C ALA A 91 12.58 4.76 -10.20
N ALA A 92 11.55 3.99 -10.56
CA ALA A 92 10.33 4.48 -11.19
C ALA A 92 9.31 5.09 -10.19
N GLY A 93 9.65 5.14 -8.90
CA GLY A 93 8.80 5.73 -7.86
C GLY A 93 7.78 4.77 -7.25
N ILE A 94 7.93 3.46 -7.43
CA ILE A 94 7.08 2.45 -6.79
C ILE A 94 7.75 1.95 -5.50
N GLY A 95 7.07 2.10 -4.38
CA GLY A 95 7.55 1.63 -3.09
C GLY A 95 6.55 0.69 -2.43
N MET A 96 7.03 -0.33 -1.72
CA MET A 96 6.16 -1.29 -1.04
C MET A 96 6.59 -1.50 0.41
N VAL A 97 5.62 -1.49 1.29
CA VAL A 97 5.71 -1.96 2.67
C VAL A 97 5.00 -3.30 2.76
N HIS A 98 5.73 -4.32 3.12
CA HIS A 98 5.22 -5.68 3.22
C HIS A 98 4.52 -5.92 4.57
N GLN A 99 3.67 -6.93 4.63
CA GLN A 99 3.00 -7.37 5.86
C GLN A 99 3.99 -7.72 6.99
N HIS A 100 5.15 -8.29 6.64
CA HIS A 100 6.23 -8.57 7.59
C HIS A 100 7.36 -7.57 7.42
N PHE A 101 7.76 -6.93 8.50
CA PHE A 101 8.81 -5.92 8.50
C PHE A 101 10.14 -6.47 7.98
N LYS A 102 10.78 -5.68 7.12
CA LYS A 102 12.11 -5.97 6.55
C LYS A 102 13.19 -5.10 7.20
N LEU A 103 13.00 -4.78 8.50
CA LEU A 103 13.95 -4.00 9.28
C LEU A 103 15.02 -4.90 9.90
N VAL A 104 16.24 -4.39 9.95
CA VAL A 104 17.36 -5.03 10.67
C VAL A 104 17.24 -4.67 12.14
N GLN A 105 16.89 -5.62 12.98
CA GLN A 105 16.56 -5.41 14.39
C GLN A 105 17.71 -4.82 15.21
N ALA A 106 18.95 -5.21 14.89
CA ALA A 106 20.16 -4.73 15.58
C ALA A 106 20.56 -3.29 15.22
N PHE A 107 20.02 -2.75 14.14
CA PHE A 107 20.32 -1.40 13.66
C PHE A 107 19.41 -0.37 14.29
N THR A 108 19.88 0.89 14.32
CA THR A 108 19.05 2.04 14.66
C THR A 108 18.04 2.32 13.56
N VAL A 109 17.04 3.16 13.88
CA VAL A 109 16.07 3.68 12.89
C VAL A 109 16.80 4.38 11.75
N ALA A 110 17.77 5.24 12.06
CA ALA A 110 18.53 5.98 11.06
C ALA A 110 19.33 5.03 10.17
N GLU A 111 20.01 4.04 10.71
CA GLU A 111 20.74 3.05 9.93
C GLU A 111 19.82 2.24 8.99
N ASN A 112 18.64 1.83 9.46
CA ASN A 112 17.66 1.12 8.64
C ASN A 112 17.15 1.97 7.47
N ILE A 113 16.85 3.24 7.69
CA ILE A 113 16.36 4.15 6.64
C ILE A 113 17.45 4.39 5.60
N HIS A 114 18.69 4.56 6.04
CA HIS A 114 19.83 4.85 5.17
C HIS A 114 20.45 3.61 4.50
N LEU A 115 20.12 2.41 4.96
CA LEU A 115 20.63 1.16 4.39
C LEU A 115 20.22 1.01 2.91
N GLY A 116 21.22 1.00 2.01
CA GLY A 116 20.99 0.87 0.56
C GLY A 116 20.33 2.08 -0.10
N TRP A 117 20.25 3.23 0.58
CA TRP A 117 19.76 4.46 -0.02
C TRP A 117 20.89 5.21 -0.73
N SER A 118 20.77 5.38 -2.05
CA SER A 118 21.83 5.95 -2.91
C SER A 118 22.22 7.40 -2.55
N GLU A 119 21.31 8.16 -1.93
CA GLU A 119 21.56 9.54 -1.50
C GLU A 119 22.21 9.63 -0.10
N THR A 120 22.49 8.49 0.53
CA THR A 120 23.21 8.46 1.80
C THR A 120 24.69 8.81 1.57
N PRO A 121 25.26 9.81 2.25
CA PRO A 121 26.66 10.12 2.13
C PRO A 121 27.52 8.92 2.56
N ARG A 122 28.55 8.60 1.78
CA ARG A 122 29.39 7.39 2.00
C ARG A 122 30.10 7.36 3.35
N LEU A 123 30.41 8.53 3.93
CA LEU A 123 31.13 8.69 5.20
C LEU A 123 30.29 9.48 6.21
N ALA A 124 28.98 9.27 6.23
CA ALA A 124 28.10 9.93 7.18
C ALA A 124 28.31 9.39 8.58
N SER A 125 28.48 10.28 9.57
CA SER A 125 28.43 9.90 10.98
C SER A 125 27.00 9.53 11.40
N ALA A 126 26.84 8.81 12.52
CA ALA A 126 25.55 8.49 13.08
C ALA A 126 24.68 9.75 13.28
N GLN A 127 25.26 10.83 13.79
CA GLN A 127 24.58 12.11 13.99
C GLN A 127 24.02 12.70 12.70
N VAL A 128 24.76 12.60 11.58
CA VAL A 128 24.29 13.05 10.26
C VAL A 128 23.11 12.20 9.79
N LEU A 129 23.16 10.87 9.95
CA LEU A 129 22.07 9.97 9.58
C LEU A 129 20.83 10.24 10.43
N GLU A 130 21.00 10.43 11.73
CA GLU A 130 19.92 10.75 12.66
C GLU A 130 19.24 12.09 12.31
N ALA A 131 20.02 13.14 12.05
CA ALA A 131 19.49 14.45 11.68
C ALA A 131 18.71 14.39 10.36
N ARG A 132 19.20 13.67 9.34
CA ARG A 132 18.50 13.44 8.06
C ARG A 132 17.21 12.65 8.26
N THR A 133 17.24 11.65 9.11
CA THR A 133 16.07 10.84 9.46
C THR A 133 15.02 11.68 10.17
N ALA A 134 15.41 12.51 11.14
CA ALA A 134 14.51 13.42 11.85
C ALA A 134 13.83 14.40 10.87
N ALA A 135 14.59 14.98 9.92
CA ALA A 135 14.04 15.88 8.90
C ALA A 135 13.02 15.17 7.99
N LEU A 136 13.29 13.91 7.59
CA LEU A 136 12.33 13.09 6.83
C LEU A 136 11.08 12.80 7.65
N ALA A 137 11.23 12.40 8.91
CA ALA A 137 10.12 12.11 9.82
C ALA A 137 9.21 13.34 10.01
N GLN A 138 9.78 14.51 10.17
CA GLN A 138 9.04 15.77 10.22
C GLN A 138 8.32 16.09 8.91
N ARG A 139 8.99 15.92 7.77
CA ARG A 139 8.41 16.18 6.45
C ARG A 139 7.16 15.35 6.15
N PHE A 140 7.13 14.09 6.61
CA PHE A 140 6.03 13.16 6.38
C PHE A 140 5.10 13.00 7.59
N ASN A 141 5.29 13.78 8.65
CA ASN A 141 4.53 13.71 9.91
C ASN A 141 4.51 12.28 10.50
N LEU A 142 5.63 11.56 10.36
CA LEU A 142 5.84 10.20 10.87
C LEU A 142 6.87 10.24 12.00
N GLN A 143 6.41 10.46 13.22
CA GLN A 143 7.31 10.56 14.37
C GLN A 143 8.11 9.27 14.58
N THR A 144 9.43 9.41 14.70
CA THR A 144 10.38 8.32 14.97
C THR A 144 11.46 8.81 15.94
N LYS A 145 12.20 7.86 16.52
CA LYS A 145 13.39 8.12 17.35
C LYS A 145 14.62 7.66 16.56
N PRO A 146 15.31 8.52 15.79
CA PRO A 146 16.34 8.12 14.85
C PRO A 146 17.47 7.27 15.44
N GLY A 147 17.91 7.55 16.66
CA GLY A 147 18.97 6.83 17.36
C GLY A 147 18.51 5.56 18.10
N ALA A 148 17.19 5.30 18.22
CA ALA A 148 16.69 4.11 18.87
C ALA A 148 16.97 2.86 18.02
N ARG A 149 17.28 1.72 18.67
CA ARG A 149 17.37 0.43 17.97
C ARG A 149 15.98 -0.05 17.59
N VAL A 150 15.87 -0.69 16.44
CA VAL A 150 14.59 -1.22 15.95
C VAL A 150 14.05 -2.30 16.89
N SER A 151 14.90 -3.09 17.50
CA SER A 151 14.50 -4.08 18.53
C SER A 151 13.73 -3.50 19.71
N ASP A 152 13.95 -2.22 20.04
CA ASP A 152 13.38 -1.55 21.19
C ASP A 152 12.06 -0.81 20.86
N LEU A 153 11.65 -0.85 19.59
CA LEU A 153 10.46 -0.18 19.10
C LEU A 153 9.22 -1.06 19.22
N SER A 154 8.09 -0.45 19.53
CA SER A 154 6.78 -1.09 19.37
C SER A 154 6.52 -1.42 17.89
N THR A 155 5.58 -2.32 17.65
CA THR A 155 5.21 -2.72 16.28
C THR A 155 4.72 -1.55 15.44
N GLY A 156 3.94 -0.64 16.05
CA GLY A 156 3.49 0.59 15.37
C GLY A 156 4.64 1.56 15.04
N GLU A 157 5.66 1.65 15.90
CA GLU A 157 6.87 2.42 15.62
C GLU A 157 7.67 1.79 14.48
N GLN A 158 7.82 0.45 14.46
CA GLN A 158 8.49 -0.26 13.36
C GLN A 158 7.76 -0.05 12.03
N GLN A 159 6.42 -0.06 12.03
CA GLN A 159 5.61 0.24 10.84
C GLN A 159 5.92 1.64 10.28
N ARG A 160 5.98 2.66 11.15
CA ARG A 160 6.34 4.03 10.74
C ARG A 160 7.74 4.10 10.12
N VAL A 161 8.70 3.35 10.66
CA VAL A 161 10.07 3.26 10.13
C VAL A 161 10.07 2.62 8.72
N GLU A 162 9.33 1.53 8.51
CA GLU A 162 9.19 0.90 7.19
C GLU A 162 8.62 1.87 6.15
N ILE A 163 7.54 2.58 6.50
CA ILE A 163 6.94 3.57 5.61
C ILE A 163 7.94 4.69 5.32
N LEU A 164 8.60 5.23 6.35
CA LEU A 164 9.57 6.30 6.19
C LEU A 164 10.76 5.88 5.33
N ARG A 165 11.22 4.62 5.44
CA ARG A 165 12.27 4.03 4.60
C ARG A 165 11.90 4.03 3.12
N VAL A 166 10.65 3.73 2.80
CA VAL A 166 10.14 3.76 1.43
C VAL A 166 9.98 5.19 0.92
N LEU A 167 9.43 6.09 1.74
CA LEU A 167 9.24 7.49 1.39
C LEU A 167 10.57 8.26 1.19
N ALA A 168 11.62 7.88 1.92
CA ALA A 168 12.97 8.40 1.74
C ALA A 168 13.48 8.21 0.30
N ARG A 169 13.03 7.16 -0.39
CA ARG A 169 13.39 6.84 -1.77
C ARG A 169 12.52 7.54 -2.82
N LYS A 170 11.77 8.57 -2.41
CA LYS A 170 10.93 9.40 -3.29
C LYS A 170 9.82 8.59 -3.99
N ALA A 171 9.25 7.61 -3.31
CA ALA A 171 8.11 6.89 -3.83
C ALA A 171 6.97 7.86 -4.19
N LYS A 172 6.40 7.71 -5.39
CA LYS A 172 5.19 8.38 -5.87
C LYS A 172 3.96 7.50 -5.61
N VAL A 173 4.14 6.20 -5.71
CA VAL A 173 3.10 5.20 -5.43
C VAL A 173 3.58 4.32 -4.29
N LEU A 174 2.83 4.31 -3.18
CA LEU A 174 3.11 3.55 -1.98
C LEU A 174 2.14 2.36 -1.88
N ILE A 175 2.67 1.16 -1.94
CA ILE A 175 1.91 -0.07 -1.76
C ILE A 175 2.01 -0.48 -0.29
N LEU A 176 0.88 -0.70 0.37
CA LEU A 176 0.79 -1.13 1.76
C LEU A 176 0.02 -2.46 1.82
N ASP A 177 0.69 -3.52 2.24
CA ASP A 177 0.11 -4.86 2.35
C ASP A 177 -0.25 -5.14 3.82
N GLU A 178 -1.56 -5.15 4.13
CA GLU A 178 -2.14 -5.35 5.47
C GLU A 178 -1.53 -4.43 6.55
N PRO A 179 -1.41 -3.10 6.32
CA PRO A 179 -0.59 -2.24 7.17
C PRO A 179 -1.15 -2.03 8.57
N THR A 180 -2.39 -2.37 8.84
CA THR A 180 -3.07 -2.17 10.12
C THR A 180 -3.24 -3.47 10.92
N ALA A 181 -2.70 -4.58 10.43
CA ALA A 181 -2.89 -5.90 11.06
C ALA A 181 -2.39 -5.95 12.52
N VAL A 182 -1.37 -5.16 12.83
CA VAL A 182 -0.66 -5.15 14.11
C VAL A 182 -0.77 -3.82 14.86
N LEU A 183 -1.56 -2.88 14.35
CA LEU A 183 -1.73 -1.54 14.91
C LEU A 183 -2.92 -1.47 15.86
N THR A 184 -2.80 -0.66 16.90
CA THR A 184 -3.93 -0.21 17.69
C THR A 184 -4.84 0.71 16.86
N PRO A 185 -6.12 0.88 17.22
CA PRO A 185 -7.02 1.80 16.52
C PRO A 185 -6.51 3.26 16.49
N ALA A 186 -5.76 3.69 17.51
CA ALA A 186 -5.15 5.02 17.56
C ALA A 186 -4.02 5.15 16.52
N GLU A 187 -3.12 4.17 16.48
CA GLU A 187 -2.01 4.12 15.51
C GLU A 187 -2.51 4.00 14.07
N ALA A 188 -3.58 3.23 13.82
CA ALA A 188 -4.21 3.14 12.51
C ALA A 188 -4.74 4.50 12.04
N ARG A 189 -5.38 5.29 12.93
CA ARG A 189 -5.85 6.65 12.58
C ARG A 189 -4.70 7.60 12.28
N GLU A 190 -3.59 7.53 13.02
CA GLU A 190 -2.39 8.32 12.73
C GLU A 190 -1.80 7.94 11.36
N LEU A 191 -1.73 6.65 11.05
CA LEU A 191 -1.30 6.17 9.74
C LEU A 191 -2.22 6.72 8.64
N PHE A 192 -3.53 6.62 8.79
CA PHE A 192 -4.50 7.12 7.81
C PHE A 192 -4.34 8.61 7.55
N LYS A 193 -4.09 9.40 8.60
CA LYS A 193 -3.80 10.83 8.45
C LYS A 193 -2.54 11.07 7.62
N ALA A 194 -1.45 10.36 7.92
CA ALA A 194 -0.20 10.48 7.16
C ALA A 194 -0.37 10.07 5.68
N LEU A 195 -1.15 9.01 5.40
CA LEU A 195 -1.46 8.58 4.04
C LEU A 195 -2.29 9.63 3.28
N ARG A 196 -3.28 10.24 3.93
CA ARG A 196 -4.05 11.34 3.34
C ARG A 196 -3.18 12.56 3.02
N GLU A 197 -2.26 12.93 3.90
CA GLU A 197 -1.28 13.99 3.64
C GLU A 197 -0.32 13.64 2.49
N PHE A 198 0.05 12.37 2.35
CA PHE A 198 0.90 11.89 1.27
C PHE A 198 0.21 12.00 -0.10
N VAL A 199 -1.04 11.54 -0.22
CA VAL A 199 -1.79 11.62 -1.49
C VAL A 199 -2.19 13.05 -1.84
N ALA A 200 -2.45 13.92 -0.86
CA ALA A 200 -2.75 15.34 -1.08
C ALA A 200 -1.62 16.09 -1.81
N ARG A 201 -0.40 15.52 -1.86
CA ARG A 201 0.74 16.05 -2.62
C ARG A 201 0.81 15.52 -4.06
N GLY A 202 -0.25 14.87 -4.55
CA GLY A 202 -0.32 14.27 -5.89
C GLY A 202 0.27 12.86 -6.00
N ASN A 203 0.67 12.26 -4.89
CA ASN A 203 1.10 10.86 -4.83
C ASN A 203 -0.12 9.92 -4.78
N ALA A 204 0.11 8.59 -4.80
CA ALA A 204 -0.96 7.61 -4.66
C ALA A 204 -0.60 6.50 -3.67
N VAL A 205 -1.62 5.88 -3.11
CA VAL A 205 -1.47 4.71 -2.23
C VAL A 205 -2.29 3.55 -2.79
N ILE A 206 -1.70 2.36 -2.85
CA ILE A 206 -2.41 1.10 -3.02
C ILE A 206 -2.52 0.46 -1.63
N PHE A 207 -3.73 0.36 -1.12
CA PHE A 207 -4.03 -0.12 0.23
C PHE A 207 -4.65 -1.52 0.14
N ILE A 208 -3.91 -2.54 0.56
CA ILE A 208 -4.39 -3.92 0.58
C ILE A 208 -4.82 -4.25 2.00
N SER A 209 -6.08 -4.62 2.17
CA SER A 209 -6.62 -5.07 3.45
C SER A 209 -7.82 -5.99 3.23
N HIS A 210 -8.09 -6.85 4.19
CA HIS A 210 -9.33 -7.64 4.26
C HIS A 210 -10.36 -7.05 5.23
N LYS A 211 -10.01 -5.96 5.95
CA LYS A 211 -10.87 -5.26 6.90
C LYS A 211 -11.71 -4.22 6.17
N LEU A 212 -12.97 -4.57 5.86
CA LEU A 212 -13.85 -3.72 5.04
C LEU A 212 -14.10 -2.34 5.64
N ASP A 213 -14.21 -2.25 6.97
CA ASP A 213 -14.46 -0.97 7.65
C ASP A 213 -13.29 0.00 7.45
N GLU A 214 -12.05 -0.48 7.53
CA GLU A 214 -10.85 0.32 7.28
C GLU A 214 -10.79 0.78 5.81
N VAL A 215 -11.09 -0.13 4.88
CA VAL A 215 -11.12 0.19 3.45
C VAL A 215 -12.16 1.27 3.16
N LEU A 216 -13.37 1.13 3.69
CA LEU A 216 -14.42 2.14 3.52
C LEU A 216 -14.11 3.48 4.18
N GLU A 217 -13.28 3.49 5.24
CA GLU A 217 -12.84 4.70 5.92
C GLU A 217 -11.76 5.45 5.13
N ILE A 218 -10.74 4.70 4.61
CA ILE A 218 -9.52 5.35 4.10
C ILE A 218 -9.51 5.49 2.58
N SER A 219 -10.15 4.63 1.80
CA SER A 219 -9.98 4.62 0.35
C SER A 219 -10.93 5.60 -0.39
N ASP A 220 -10.55 5.93 -1.61
CA ASP A 220 -11.34 6.72 -2.55
C ASP A 220 -12.00 5.83 -3.60
N ARG A 221 -11.26 4.82 -4.09
CA ARG A 221 -11.72 3.80 -5.02
C ARG A 221 -11.29 2.42 -4.53
N ILE A 222 -12.04 1.40 -4.93
CA ILE A 222 -11.84 0.02 -4.52
C ILE A 222 -11.86 -0.87 -5.75
N SER A 223 -10.79 -1.63 -5.99
CA SER A 223 -10.78 -2.72 -6.97
C SER A 223 -10.87 -4.07 -6.28
N ILE A 224 -11.68 -4.95 -6.81
CA ILE A 224 -11.91 -6.29 -6.29
C ILE A 224 -11.29 -7.33 -7.23
N LEU A 225 -10.38 -8.15 -6.68
CA LEU A 225 -9.81 -9.33 -7.35
C LEU A 225 -10.47 -10.60 -6.84
N ARG A 226 -10.75 -11.52 -7.75
CA ARG A 226 -11.24 -12.86 -7.45
C ARG A 226 -10.78 -13.85 -8.49
N GLY A 227 -10.16 -14.97 -8.05
CA GLY A 227 -9.67 -16.00 -8.97
C GLY A 227 -8.69 -15.49 -10.03
N GLY A 228 -7.81 -14.56 -9.66
CA GLY A 228 -6.82 -13.97 -10.56
C GLY A 228 -7.35 -12.93 -11.53
N ARG A 229 -8.63 -12.53 -11.45
CA ARG A 229 -9.25 -11.54 -12.34
C ARG A 229 -9.75 -10.33 -11.56
N LYS A 230 -9.76 -9.15 -12.19
CA LYS A 230 -10.47 -7.99 -11.66
C LYS A 230 -11.97 -8.13 -11.94
N ILE A 231 -12.77 -8.07 -10.89
CA ILE A 231 -14.22 -8.20 -10.95
C ILE A 231 -14.89 -6.84 -11.15
N ALA A 232 -14.45 -5.84 -10.38
CA ALA A 232 -15.00 -4.50 -10.42
C ALA A 232 -13.99 -3.47 -9.91
N THR A 233 -14.21 -2.21 -10.27
CA THR A 233 -13.62 -1.04 -9.62
C THR A 233 -14.75 -0.06 -9.33
N GLU A 234 -14.92 0.28 -8.05
CA GLU A 234 -16.03 1.10 -7.55
C GLU A 234 -15.50 2.34 -6.82
N ASN A 235 -16.26 3.42 -6.80
CA ASN A 235 -15.98 4.50 -5.87
C ASN A 235 -16.40 4.08 -4.47
N THR A 236 -15.57 4.37 -3.49
CA THR A 236 -15.85 3.97 -2.09
C THR A 236 -17.15 4.56 -1.56
N SER A 237 -17.55 5.76 -2.04
CA SER A 237 -18.81 6.39 -1.69
C SER A 237 -20.05 5.57 -2.03
N ASP A 238 -19.95 4.73 -3.05
CA ASP A 238 -21.06 3.96 -3.62
C ASP A 238 -21.11 2.55 -3.04
N CYS A 239 -20.12 2.20 -2.16
CA CYS A 239 -19.95 0.88 -1.58
C CYS A 239 -20.49 0.78 -0.15
N ASN A 240 -20.89 -0.43 0.21
CA ASN A 240 -21.14 -0.84 1.57
C ASN A 240 -20.51 -2.22 1.87
N PRO A 241 -20.32 -2.61 3.14
CA PRO A 241 -19.65 -3.86 3.49
C PRO A 241 -20.28 -5.10 2.85
N ARG A 242 -21.62 -5.15 2.75
CA ARG A 242 -22.33 -6.29 2.15
C ARG A 242 -22.07 -6.42 0.65
N MET A 243 -22.07 -5.31 -0.08
CA MET A 243 -21.75 -5.28 -1.51
C MET A 243 -20.32 -5.75 -1.76
N LEU A 244 -19.35 -5.22 -1.00
CA LEU A 244 -17.94 -5.61 -1.13
C LEU A 244 -17.73 -7.10 -0.83
N ALA A 245 -18.32 -7.59 0.26
CA ALA A 245 -18.25 -9.01 0.62
C ALA A 245 -18.85 -9.92 -0.49
N LYS A 246 -19.99 -9.53 -1.10
CA LYS A 246 -20.60 -10.24 -2.22
C LYS A 246 -19.67 -10.27 -3.45
N LEU A 247 -19.04 -9.15 -3.80
CA LEU A 247 -18.10 -9.07 -4.94
C LEU A 247 -16.85 -9.92 -4.70
N MET A 248 -16.34 -9.94 -3.46
CA MET A 248 -15.15 -10.73 -3.10
C MET A 248 -15.40 -12.23 -3.20
N VAL A 249 -16.50 -12.72 -2.64
CA VAL A 249 -16.80 -14.17 -2.54
C VAL A 249 -17.59 -14.69 -3.74
N GLY A 250 -18.37 -13.84 -4.39
CA GLY A 250 -19.18 -14.22 -5.57
C GLY A 250 -20.46 -15.00 -5.26
N ARG A 251 -20.83 -15.12 -3.98
CA ARG A 251 -22.07 -15.72 -3.49
C ARG A 251 -22.82 -14.72 -2.62
N ASP A 252 -24.14 -14.80 -2.55
CA ASP A 252 -24.90 -14.05 -1.55
C ASP A 252 -24.53 -14.60 -0.18
N ILE A 253 -23.70 -13.86 0.56
CA ILE A 253 -23.41 -14.15 1.95
C ILE A 253 -24.63 -13.70 2.72
N VAL A 254 -25.39 -14.67 3.26
CA VAL A 254 -26.30 -14.42 4.36
C VAL A 254 -25.38 -14.09 5.54
N LEU A 255 -25.13 -12.80 5.78
CA LEU A 255 -24.52 -12.36 7.04
C LEU A 255 -25.51 -12.78 8.12
N ALA A 256 -25.22 -13.91 8.77
CA ALA A 256 -25.97 -14.35 9.94
C ALA A 256 -25.92 -13.19 10.94
N ASP A 257 -27.11 -12.72 11.31
CA ASP A 257 -27.30 -11.61 12.22
C ASP A 257 -26.68 -11.98 13.58
N MET A 258 -25.44 -11.56 13.82
CA MET A 258 -24.75 -11.77 15.08
C MET A 258 -25.26 -10.83 16.19
N ARG A 259 -26.47 -10.32 16.03
CA ARG A 259 -27.18 -9.56 17.06
C ARG A 259 -28.43 -10.33 17.47
N GLN A 260 -28.25 -11.29 18.35
CA GLN A 260 -29.23 -11.67 19.37
C GLN A 260 -28.72 -12.89 20.17
N ARG A 261 -27.88 -12.63 21.18
CA ARG A 261 -27.97 -13.44 22.39
C ARG A 261 -28.86 -12.65 23.34
N PRO A 262 -30.03 -13.14 23.71
CA PRO A 262 -30.79 -12.61 24.86
C PRO A 262 -29.96 -12.85 26.12
N PRO A 263 -30.00 -11.94 27.10
CA PRO A 263 -29.37 -12.18 28.39
C PRO A 263 -30.10 -13.33 29.08
N GLY A 264 -29.38 -14.40 29.41
CA GLY A 264 -29.77 -15.43 30.34
C GLY A 264 -29.39 -15.04 31.76
#